data_f175716659f6d01c4e0475cc4776e5af
#
_entry.id   f175716659f6d01c4e0475cc4776e5af
#
_cell.length_a   1.000
_cell.length_b   1.000
_cell.length_c   1.000
_cell.angle_alpha   90.00
_cell.angle_beta   90.00
_cell.angle_gamma   90.00
#
_symmetry.space_group_name_H-M   'P 1'
#
loop_
_entity.id
_entity.type
_entity.pdbx_description
1 polymer ?
#
loop_
_entity_poly.entity_id
_entity_poly.type
_entity_poly.pdbx_seq_one_letter_code
_entity_poly.pdbx_strand_id
1 'polypeptide(L)'
;MERRVFSRKEEQSEIEYTVTVLDLKELKKLTKKALIVDLSEGGVGIITDYPLEPGHILTFVNGFSNKIGIVRWSDREDSHYRVGVKFV
;
A
#
# COMPACT_ATOMS: atom_id res chain seq x y z
N MET A 1 -6.12 -19.09 -21.01
CA MET A 1 -5.53 -18.80 -20.70
C MET A 1 -5.09 -18.43 -20.24
N GLU A 2 -5.23 -18.32 -20.34
CA GLU A 2 -4.57 -17.97 -19.92
C GLU A 2 -4.22 -17.50 -19.52
N ARG A 3 -4.59 -17.59 -19.44
CA ARG A 3 -4.00 -17.06 -18.90
C ARG A 3 -3.59 -16.58 -18.39
N ARG A 4 -3.83 -16.64 -18.33
CA ARG A 4 -3.12 -16.18 -17.77
C ARG A 4 -2.66 -15.90 -17.07
N VAL A 5 -2.86 -16.15 -17.09
CA VAL A 5 -2.08 -16.00 -16.48
C VAL A 5 -1.55 -15.68 -16.04
N PHE A 6 -1.49 -15.63 -16.02
CA PHE A 6 -0.69 -15.25 -15.65
C PHE A 6 -0.04 -14.84 -15.22
N SER A 7 -0.29 -15.10 -15.31
CA SER A 7 0.56 -14.62 -15.00
C SER A 7 0.65 -13.68 -14.59
N ARG A 8 0.34 -13.50 -14.63
CA ARG A 8 0.59 -12.51 -14.22
C ARG A 8 0.81 -12.22 -12.88
N LYS A 9 0.64 -12.86 -11.92
CA LYS A 9 0.80 -12.79 -10.71
C LYS A 9 2.15 -12.56 -10.24
N GLU A 10 2.93 -13.22 -10.64
CA GLU A 10 4.27 -12.90 -10.38
C GLU A 10 4.57 -11.54 -10.91
N GLU A 11 3.60 -10.94 -11.44
CA GLU A 11 3.71 -9.57 -11.90
C GLU A 11 3.54 -8.58 -10.79
N GLN A 12 3.28 -9.03 -9.57
CA GLN A 12 3.13 -8.11 -8.47
C GLN A 12 4.44 -7.45 -8.15
N SER A 13 4.44 -6.14 -8.08
CA SER A 13 5.64 -5.37 -7.80
C SER A 13 5.72 -5.02 -6.33
N GLU A 14 6.91 -5.10 -5.78
CA GLU A 14 7.14 -4.67 -4.42
C GLU A 14 7.38 -3.18 -4.39
N ILE A 15 6.83 -2.52 -3.38
CA ILE A 15 6.97 -1.09 -3.24
C ILE A 15 7.19 -0.77 -1.77
N GLU A 16 7.85 0.34 -1.51
CA GLU A 16 8.04 0.81 -0.15
C GLU A 16 7.24 2.08 0.06
N TYR A 17 6.77 2.24 1.28
CA TYR A 17 6.08 3.46 1.65
C TYR A 17 6.48 3.86 3.06
N THR A 18 6.35 5.14 3.35
CA THR A 18 6.47 5.62 4.71
C THR A 18 5.10 6.05 5.19
N VAL A 19 4.86 5.84 6.47
CA VAL A 19 3.63 6.28 7.12
C VAL A 19 4.02 6.91 8.44
N THR A 20 3.37 8.00 8.80
CA THR A 20 3.60 8.65 10.07
C THR A 20 2.47 8.27 11.01
N VAL A 21 2.81 7.72 12.15
CA VAL A 21 1.82 7.28 13.12
C VAL A 21 2.10 7.95 14.45
N LEU A 22 1.05 8.06 15.26
CA LEU A 22 1.18 8.61 16.61
C LEU A 22 1.38 7.45 17.55
N ASP A 23 2.47 7.48 18.31
CA ASP A 23 2.82 6.42 19.24
C ASP A 23 3.29 7.06 20.53
N LEU A 24 2.52 6.84 21.61
CA LEU A 24 2.88 7.36 22.93
C LEU A 24 3.15 8.85 22.87
N LYS A 25 2.28 9.59 22.17
CA LYS A 25 2.35 11.05 22.04
C LYS A 25 3.52 11.52 21.18
N GLU A 26 4.14 10.61 20.45
CA GLU A 26 5.21 10.97 19.52
C GLU A 26 4.81 10.59 18.13
N LEU A 27 5.19 11.40 17.17
CA LEU A 27 4.99 11.05 15.77
C LEU A 27 6.20 10.25 15.31
N LYS A 28 5.93 9.08 14.76
CA LYS A 28 6.97 8.20 14.25
C LYS A 28 6.74 7.95 12.79
N LYS A 29 7.81 8.00 12.03
CA LYS A 29 7.76 7.69 10.62
C LYS A 29 8.28 6.27 10.42
N LEU A 30 7.45 5.43 9.84
CA LEU A 30 7.79 4.03 9.62
C LEU A 30 7.90 3.77 8.14
N THR A 31 8.89 2.98 7.75
CA THR A 31 9.04 2.56 6.37
C THR A 31 8.69 1.08 6.29
N LYS A 32 7.76 0.76 5.40
CA LYS A 32 7.24 -0.59 5.26
C LYS A 32 7.22 -0.98 3.80
N LYS A 33 7.12 -2.28 3.55
CA LYS A 33 7.03 -2.80 2.20
C LYS A 33 5.63 -3.30 1.93
N ALA A 34 5.27 -3.31 0.67
CA ALA A 34 3.96 -3.79 0.24
C ALA A 34 4.08 -4.36 -1.16
N LEU A 35 3.06 -5.11 -1.54
CA LEU A 35 2.93 -5.60 -2.91
C LEU A 35 1.78 -4.87 -3.56
N ILE A 36 1.97 -4.46 -4.80
CA ILE A 36 0.90 -3.81 -5.57
C ILE A 36 0.01 -4.90 -6.15
N VAL A 37 -1.29 -4.80 -5.92
CA VAL A 37 -2.24 -5.76 -6.49
C VAL A 37 -3.07 -5.14 -7.60
N ASP A 38 -3.26 -3.83 -7.60
CA ASP A 38 -3.83 -3.18 -8.76
C ASP A 38 -3.43 -1.70 -8.73
N LEU A 39 -3.48 -1.07 -9.89
CA LEU A 39 -3.00 0.29 -10.03
C LEU A 39 -3.88 1.01 -11.05
N SER A 40 -4.29 2.22 -10.71
CA SER A 40 -5.04 3.07 -11.63
C SER A 40 -4.48 4.47 -11.54
N GLU A 41 -5.01 5.37 -12.35
CA GLU A 41 -4.57 6.76 -12.31
C GLU A 41 -4.79 7.39 -10.94
N GLY A 42 -5.89 7.03 -10.30
CA GLY A 42 -6.29 7.71 -9.07
C GLY A 42 -5.84 7.03 -7.80
N GLY A 43 -5.27 5.83 -7.87
CA GLY A 43 -4.91 5.15 -6.65
C GLY A 43 -4.28 3.81 -6.88
N VAL A 44 -4.06 3.09 -5.78
CA VAL A 44 -3.38 1.80 -5.83
C VAL A 44 -3.95 0.90 -4.75
N GLY A 45 -4.06 -0.39 -5.07
CA GLY A 45 -4.37 -1.40 -4.07
C GLY A 45 -3.08 -2.12 -3.70
N ILE A 46 -2.85 -2.29 -2.41
CA ILE A 46 -1.62 -2.92 -1.93
C ILE A 46 -1.94 -3.97 -0.89
N ILE A 47 -0.99 -4.87 -0.68
CA ILE A 47 -1.02 -5.83 0.40
C ILE A 47 0.19 -5.56 1.28
N THR A 48 -0.03 -5.39 2.57
CA THR A 48 1.04 -5.06 3.51
C THR A 48 0.80 -5.78 4.83
N ASP A 49 1.87 -5.97 5.58
CA ASP A 49 1.76 -6.58 6.90
C ASP A 49 1.33 -5.60 7.97
N TYR A 50 1.43 -4.32 7.69
CA TYR A 50 1.20 -3.30 8.70
C TYR A 50 -0.30 -2.95 8.75
N PRO A 51 -0.88 -2.81 9.95
CA PRO A 51 -2.32 -2.51 10.07
C PRO A 51 -2.63 -1.05 9.77
N LEU A 52 -2.64 -0.72 8.49
CA LEU A 52 -3.02 0.62 8.07
C LEU A 52 -4.51 0.83 8.28
N GLU A 53 -4.89 2.08 8.54
CA GLU A 53 -6.29 2.44 8.75
C GLU A 53 -6.66 3.61 7.85
N PRO A 54 -7.97 3.74 7.54
CA PRO A 54 -8.41 4.87 6.73
C PRO A 54 -7.95 6.18 7.32
N GLY A 55 -7.45 7.05 6.48
CA GLY A 55 -6.93 8.34 6.91
C GLY A 55 -5.42 8.40 7.04
N HIS A 56 -4.75 7.25 7.14
CA HIS A 56 -3.30 7.25 7.17
C HIS A 56 -2.78 7.80 5.85
N ILE A 57 -1.72 8.61 5.93
CA ILE A 57 -1.10 9.20 4.75
C ILE A 57 0.18 8.45 4.48
N LEU A 58 0.32 7.98 3.25
CA LEU A 58 1.49 7.22 2.84
C LEU A 58 2.26 8.01 1.80
N THR A 59 3.59 7.96 1.89
CA THR A 59 4.45 8.47 0.84
C THR A 59 5.17 7.28 0.24
N PHE A 60 4.97 7.06 -1.06
CA PHE A 60 5.63 5.95 -1.74
C PHE A 60 7.01 6.41 -2.14
N VAL A 61 8.02 5.65 -1.73
CA VAL A 61 9.40 6.09 -1.90
C VAL A 61 10.08 5.49 -3.11
N ASN A 62 9.44 4.51 -3.73
CA ASN A 62 9.93 4.02 -5.01
C ASN A 62 8.74 3.53 -5.81
N GLY A 63 8.89 3.47 -7.12
CA GLY A 63 7.85 2.96 -8.00
C GLY A 63 6.84 3.97 -8.46
N PHE A 64 6.53 4.98 -7.66
CA PHE A 64 5.48 5.95 -7.97
C PHE A 64 5.99 7.39 -7.93
N SER A 65 7.27 7.60 -8.10
CA SER A 65 7.82 8.96 -8.15
C SER A 65 7.44 9.78 -6.94
N ASN A 66 7.49 9.17 -5.76
CA ASN A 66 7.22 9.84 -4.50
C ASN A 66 5.79 10.35 -4.38
N LYS A 67 4.84 9.62 -4.95
CA LYS A 67 3.44 9.99 -4.81
C LYS A 67 3.00 9.86 -3.37
N ILE A 68 2.04 10.70 -3.00
CA ILE A 68 1.43 10.68 -1.69
C ILE A 68 0.01 10.15 -1.84
N GLY A 69 -0.41 9.30 -0.93
CA GLY A 69 -1.74 8.75 -0.97
C GLY A 69 -2.37 8.71 0.40
N ILE A 70 -3.70 8.60 0.41
CA ILE A 70 -4.47 8.48 1.63
C ILE A 70 -5.15 7.13 1.62
N VAL A 71 -5.04 6.40 2.73
CA VAL A 71 -5.72 5.11 2.87
C VAL A 71 -7.22 5.36 2.94
N ARG A 72 -7.97 4.71 2.05
CA ARG A 72 -9.42 4.84 2.00
C ARG A 72 -10.10 3.67 2.69
N TRP A 73 -9.54 2.49 2.59
CA TRP A 73 -10.09 1.33 3.26
C TRP A 73 -8.97 0.32 3.50
N SER A 74 -9.21 -0.56 4.46
CA SER A 74 -8.24 -1.58 4.83
C SER A 74 -9.00 -2.80 5.32
N ASP A 75 -8.73 -3.95 4.73
CA ASP A 75 -9.33 -5.22 5.11
C ASP A 75 -8.25 -6.17 5.55
N ARG A 76 -8.46 -6.79 6.70
CA ARG A 76 -7.53 -7.79 7.17
C ARG A 76 -7.83 -9.12 6.49
N GLU A 77 -6.78 -9.75 5.98
CA GLU A 77 -6.87 -11.06 5.34
C GLU A 77 -5.78 -11.94 5.91
N ASP A 78 -6.17 -12.87 6.77
CA ASP A 78 -5.20 -13.76 7.43
C ASP A 78 -4.12 -12.94 8.15
N SER A 79 -2.89 -13.00 7.70
CA SER A 79 -1.78 -12.36 8.39
C SER A 79 -1.38 -11.04 7.76
N HIS A 80 -2.18 -10.54 6.82
CA HIS A 80 -1.81 -9.28 6.16
C HIS A 80 -3.06 -8.47 5.89
N TYR A 81 -2.86 -7.29 5.31
CA TYR A 81 -3.94 -6.34 5.07
C TYR A 81 -3.97 -5.96 3.61
N ARG A 82 -5.18 -5.95 3.06
CA ARG A 82 -5.40 -5.44 1.72
C ARG A 82 -5.93 -4.03 1.87
N VAL A 83 -5.27 -3.09 1.22
CA VAL A 83 -5.48 -1.67 1.49
C VAL A 83 -5.70 -0.92 0.19
N GLY A 84 -6.72 -0.08 0.17
CA GLY A 84 -6.98 0.80 -0.96
C GLY A 84 -6.49 2.19 -0.64
N VAL A 85 -5.68 2.75 -1.53
CA VAL A 85 -5.03 4.05 -1.34
C VAL A 85 -5.41 4.95 -2.50
N LYS A 86 -5.83 6.17 -2.18
CA LYS A 86 -6.13 7.17 -3.19
C LYS A 86 -4.97 8.15 -3.26
N PHE A 87 -4.45 8.37 -4.47
CA PHE A 87 -3.40 9.37 -4.65
C PHE A 87 -3.95 10.77 -4.44
N VAL A 88 -3.11 11.60 -3.86
CA VAL A 88 -3.46 13.00 -3.60
C VAL A 88 -3.03 13.85 -4.78
#